data_ebddc4e6b3cf9f3e3fead6544153a093
#
_entry.id   ebddc4e6b3cf9f3e3fead6544153a093
#
_cell.length_a   1.000
_cell.length_b   1.000
_cell.length_c   1.000
_cell.angle_alpha   90.00
_cell.angle_beta   90.00
_cell.angle_gamma   90.00
#
_symmetry.space_group_name_H-M   'P 1'
#
loop_
_entity.id
_entity.type
_entity.pdbx_description
1 polymer ?
#
loop_
_entity_poly.entity_id
_entity_poly.type
_entity_poly.pdbx_seq_one_letter_code
_entity_poly.pdbx_strand_id
1 'polypeptide(L)'
;MKKITLLLGMALTFVLTSCSLIFGNKMTEKDGINEAKEILEKEQPFAGKEFYKVRLHTGKPLEDAFKGVTAVFKDPENEGKYISQAYWKIGKLQNPQEDSVSDNLTPFKVEEIDTDMVVKDAAELYKFLENNEELKDFNRFNVRDMTIIKWK
;
A
#
# COMPACT_ATOMS: atom_id res chain seq x y z
N MET A 1 5.95 45.28 -3.59
CA MET A 1 4.84 44.37 -3.44
C MET A 1 5.05 42.99 -4.11
N LYS A 2 5.72 42.86 -5.26
CA LYS A 2 5.95 41.56 -5.94
C LYS A 2 6.84 40.56 -5.17
N LYS A 3 7.77 41.02 -4.33
CA LYS A 3 8.67 40.14 -3.56
C LYS A 3 8.02 39.43 -2.36
N ILE A 4 7.03 40.07 -1.74
CA ILE A 4 6.31 39.51 -0.58
C ILE A 4 5.36 38.38 -1.03
N THR A 5 4.72 38.52 -2.21
CA THR A 5 3.83 37.51 -2.76
C THR A 5 4.55 36.22 -3.14
N LEU A 6 5.81 36.33 -3.62
CA LEU A 6 6.63 35.16 -3.97
C LEU A 6 7.08 34.40 -2.73
N LEU A 7 7.42 35.08 -1.64
CA LEU A 7 7.80 34.46 -0.37
C LEU A 7 6.60 33.76 0.30
N LEU A 8 5.40 34.34 0.20
CA LEU A 8 4.18 33.70 0.72
C LEU A 8 3.80 32.46 -0.08
N GLY A 9 3.98 32.49 -1.40
CA GLY A 9 3.74 31.32 -2.26
C GLY A 9 4.72 30.19 -2.01
N MET A 10 6.01 30.50 -1.75
CA MET A 10 7.00 29.47 -1.37
C MET A 10 6.74 28.91 0.02
N ALA A 11 6.35 29.72 0.99
CA ALA A 11 6.02 29.24 2.33
C ALA A 11 4.78 28.33 2.30
N LEU A 12 3.78 28.64 1.48
CA LEU A 12 2.57 27.81 1.34
C LEU A 12 2.86 26.46 0.66
N THR A 13 3.76 26.43 -0.33
CA THR A 13 4.20 25.17 -0.99
C THR A 13 5.02 24.31 -0.04
N PHE A 14 5.84 24.90 0.81
CA PHE A 14 6.61 24.15 1.83
C PHE A 14 5.70 23.55 2.91
N VAL A 15 4.62 24.23 3.31
CA VAL A 15 3.66 23.71 4.30
C VAL A 15 2.84 22.54 3.74
N LEU A 16 2.49 22.57 2.46
CA LEU A 16 1.74 21.46 1.82
C LEU A 16 2.62 20.22 1.61
N THR A 17 3.90 20.37 1.32
CA THR A 17 4.83 19.22 1.23
C THR A 17 5.25 18.69 2.61
N SER A 18 5.21 19.51 3.67
CA SER A 18 5.54 19.07 5.02
C SER A 18 4.43 18.24 5.70
N CYS A 19 3.17 18.38 5.28
CA CYS A 19 2.08 17.58 5.85
C CYS A 19 2.21 16.08 5.49
N SER A 20 2.65 15.74 4.30
CA SER A 20 2.89 14.34 3.91
C SER A 20 4.05 13.70 4.68
N LEU A 21 5.06 14.49 5.07
CA LEU A 21 6.19 14.03 5.88
C LEU A 21 5.80 13.70 7.33
N ILE A 22 4.76 14.35 7.88
CA ILE A 22 4.30 14.12 9.26
C ILE A 22 3.27 12.99 9.32
N PHE A 23 2.36 12.90 8.34
CA PHE A 23 1.25 11.94 8.35
C PHE A 23 1.52 10.67 7.52
N GLY A 24 2.55 10.68 6.66
CA GLY A 24 2.86 9.61 5.71
C GLY A 24 1.93 9.64 4.47
N ASN A 25 2.30 8.86 3.46
CA ASN A 25 1.53 8.72 2.23
C ASN A 25 0.28 7.85 2.51
N LYS A 26 -0.85 8.22 1.94
CA LYS A 26 -2.06 7.40 2.08
C LYS A 26 -1.93 6.11 1.27
N MET A 27 -2.33 5.00 1.86
CA MET A 27 -2.25 3.68 1.26
C MET A 27 -3.05 3.56 -0.06
N THR A 28 -4.15 4.29 -0.17
CA THR A 28 -5.07 4.28 -1.32
C THR A 28 -4.74 5.34 -2.37
N GLU A 29 -3.67 6.10 -2.19
CA GLU A 29 -3.19 7.11 -3.13
C GLU A 29 -1.90 6.63 -3.82
N LYS A 30 -1.58 7.24 -4.94
CA LYS A 30 -0.44 6.88 -5.80
C LYS A 30 0.88 6.80 -5.03
N ASP A 31 1.13 7.75 -4.15
CA ASP A 31 2.39 7.82 -3.39
C ASP A 31 2.53 6.66 -2.40
N GLY A 32 1.45 6.25 -1.74
CA GLY A 32 1.48 5.11 -0.82
C GLY A 32 1.70 3.77 -1.55
N ILE A 33 1.08 3.59 -2.73
CA ILE A 33 1.28 2.39 -3.55
C ILE A 33 2.70 2.36 -4.12
N ASN A 34 3.23 3.49 -4.58
CA ASN A 34 4.59 3.58 -5.08
C ASN A 34 5.62 3.31 -3.98
N GLU A 35 5.39 3.78 -2.76
CA GLU A 35 6.23 3.48 -1.59
C GLU A 35 6.23 1.97 -1.29
N ALA A 36 5.08 1.30 -1.38
CA ALA A 36 5.00 -0.16 -1.23
C ALA A 36 5.78 -0.89 -2.33
N LYS A 37 5.66 -0.45 -3.58
CA LYS A 37 6.44 -1.00 -4.71
C LYS A 37 7.94 -0.83 -4.49
N GLU A 38 8.38 0.34 -4.04
CA GLU A 38 9.78 0.61 -3.75
C GLU A 38 10.36 -0.33 -2.67
N ILE A 39 9.59 -0.64 -1.62
CA ILE A 39 9.97 -1.63 -0.61
C ILE A 39 10.13 -3.02 -1.24
N LEU A 40 9.17 -3.46 -2.06
CA LEU A 40 9.21 -4.77 -2.72
C LEU A 40 10.34 -4.90 -3.76
N GLU A 41 10.76 -3.80 -4.37
CA GLU A 41 11.85 -3.76 -5.35
C GLU A 41 13.24 -3.78 -4.69
N LYS A 42 13.39 -3.09 -3.56
CA LYS A 42 14.71 -2.79 -2.98
C LYS A 42 15.04 -3.58 -1.72
N GLU A 43 14.05 -3.88 -0.90
CA GLU A 43 14.30 -4.51 0.40
C GLU A 43 14.41 -6.03 0.28
N GLN A 44 15.40 -6.60 0.98
CA GLN A 44 15.48 -8.05 1.12
C GLN A 44 14.44 -8.51 2.17
N PRO A 45 13.78 -9.66 1.96
CA PRO A 45 14.02 -10.67 0.91
C PRO A 45 13.16 -10.51 -0.36
N PHE A 46 12.49 -9.39 -0.57
CA PHE A 46 11.51 -9.21 -1.65
C PHE A 46 12.14 -8.95 -3.02
N ALA A 47 13.28 -8.28 -3.05
CA ALA A 47 13.92 -7.85 -4.28
C ALA A 47 14.09 -9.00 -5.30
N GLY A 48 13.53 -8.80 -6.51
CA GLY A 48 13.59 -9.78 -7.61
C GLY A 48 12.67 -11.00 -7.47
N LYS A 49 11.78 -11.03 -6.46
CA LYS A 49 10.81 -12.11 -6.28
C LYS A 49 9.56 -11.93 -7.14
N GLU A 50 8.89 -13.05 -7.39
CA GLU A 50 7.52 -13.09 -7.87
C GLU A 50 6.57 -13.31 -6.69
N PHE A 51 5.48 -12.57 -6.66
CA PHE A 51 4.52 -12.56 -5.57
C PHE A 51 3.19 -13.19 -5.99
N TYR A 52 2.55 -13.90 -5.09
CA TYR A 52 1.18 -14.42 -5.26
C TYR A 52 0.14 -13.51 -4.60
N LYS A 53 0.55 -12.83 -3.54
CA LYS A 53 -0.26 -11.83 -2.84
C LYS A 53 0.66 -10.71 -2.36
N VAL A 54 0.20 -9.49 -2.48
CA VAL A 54 0.82 -8.32 -1.85
C VAL A 54 -0.27 -7.60 -1.08
N ARG A 55 -0.10 -7.42 0.22
CA ARG A 55 -1.04 -6.72 1.08
C ARG A 55 -0.39 -5.48 1.66
N LEU A 56 -1.01 -4.34 1.41
CA LEU A 56 -0.63 -3.06 1.98
C LEU A 56 -1.41 -2.85 3.28
N HIS A 57 -0.77 -2.25 4.27
CA HIS A 57 -1.35 -2.03 5.59
C HIS A 57 -1.31 -0.58 6.03
N THR A 58 -2.36 -0.14 6.73
CA THR A 58 -2.31 1.02 7.63
C THR A 58 -1.95 0.57 9.05
N GLY A 59 -1.59 1.51 9.93
CA GLY A 59 -1.17 1.17 11.30
C GLY A 59 -2.31 0.85 12.24
N LYS A 60 -3.29 1.74 12.30
CA LYS A 60 -4.41 1.67 13.26
C LYS A 60 -5.75 1.84 12.54
N PRO A 61 -6.84 1.40 13.16
CA PRO A 61 -8.17 1.75 12.67
C PRO A 61 -8.31 3.27 12.48
N LEU A 62 -8.92 3.68 11.37
CA LEU A 62 -9.11 5.09 10.97
C LEU A 62 -7.83 5.87 10.62
N GLU A 63 -6.67 5.25 10.56
CA GLU A 63 -5.51 5.77 9.85
C GLU A 63 -5.56 5.35 8.39
N ASP A 64 -5.20 6.24 7.48
CA ASP A 64 -5.11 5.98 6.04
C ASP A 64 -3.67 5.97 5.51
N ALA A 65 -2.71 6.31 6.37
CA ALA A 65 -1.30 6.32 6.03
C ALA A 65 -0.74 4.90 5.85
N PHE A 66 -0.02 4.68 4.76
CA PHE A 66 0.72 3.45 4.51
C PHE A 66 1.77 3.22 5.61
N LYS A 67 1.77 2.04 6.20
CA LYS A 67 2.69 1.67 7.31
C LYS A 67 3.52 0.44 7.01
N GLY A 68 3.11 -0.40 6.07
CA GLY A 68 3.86 -1.60 5.75
C GLY A 68 3.22 -2.45 4.67
N VAL A 69 3.95 -3.48 4.27
CA VAL A 69 3.54 -4.44 3.26
C VAL A 69 3.79 -5.85 3.74
N THR A 70 2.89 -6.77 3.40
CA THR A 70 3.10 -8.22 3.52
C THR A 70 3.06 -8.82 2.13
N ALA A 71 4.07 -9.61 1.79
CA ALA A 71 4.13 -10.30 0.52
C ALA A 71 4.19 -11.81 0.71
N VAL A 72 3.49 -12.56 -0.15
CA VAL A 72 3.51 -14.02 -0.22
C VAL A 72 4.24 -14.44 -1.48
N PHE A 73 5.28 -15.24 -1.32
CA PHE A 73 6.14 -15.75 -2.39
C PHE A 73 6.61 -17.17 -2.10
N LYS A 74 7.26 -17.81 -3.08
CA LYS A 74 7.82 -19.15 -2.89
C LYS A 74 8.91 -19.12 -1.82
N ASP A 75 8.88 -20.11 -0.92
CA ASP A 75 9.92 -20.29 0.07
C ASP A 75 11.25 -20.64 -0.63
N PRO A 76 12.32 -19.85 -0.45
CA PRO A 76 13.61 -20.14 -1.09
C PRO A 76 14.31 -21.38 -0.50
N GLU A 77 13.93 -21.81 0.70
CA GLU A 77 14.58 -22.92 1.42
C GLU A 77 13.80 -24.23 1.27
N ASN A 78 12.47 -24.16 0.99
CA ASN A 78 11.62 -25.33 0.90
C ASN A 78 10.82 -25.35 -0.41
N GLU A 79 11.23 -26.19 -1.33
CA GLU A 79 10.56 -26.35 -2.64
C GLU A 79 9.07 -26.73 -2.45
N GLY A 80 8.21 -26.08 -3.23
CA GLY A 80 6.75 -26.30 -3.21
C GLY A 80 6.00 -25.62 -2.08
N LYS A 81 6.71 -24.94 -1.16
CA LYS A 81 6.10 -24.15 -0.09
C LYS A 81 6.06 -22.65 -0.40
N TYR A 82 5.22 -21.96 0.34
CA TYR A 82 5.08 -20.50 0.28
C TYR A 82 5.25 -19.92 1.66
N ILE A 83 5.82 -18.73 1.70
CA ILE A 83 5.94 -17.95 2.93
C ILE A 83 5.33 -16.57 2.73
N SER A 84 4.75 -16.06 3.80
CA SER A 84 4.37 -14.66 3.94
C SER A 84 5.40 -13.96 4.80
N GLN A 85 5.82 -12.77 4.36
CA GLN A 85 6.74 -11.95 5.11
C GLN A 85 6.29 -10.49 5.10
N ALA A 86 6.31 -9.87 6.28
CA ALA A 86 5.89 -8.49 6.46
C ALA A 86 7.10 -7.57 6.66
N TYR A 87 7.00 -6.39 6.04
CA TYR A 87 7.90 -5.28 6.29
C TYR A 87 7.09 -4.08 6.80
N TRP A 88 7.47 -3.54 7.94
CA TRP A 88 6.85 -2.36 8.53
C TRP A 88 7.83 -1.20 8.54
N LYS A 89 7.37 0.01 8.27
CA LYS A 89 8.19 1.24 8.31
C LYS A 89 8.86 1.43 9.68
N ILE A 90 8.16 0.99 10.74
CA ILE A 90 8.69 0.94 12.11
C ILE A 90 8.86 -0.53 12.48
N GLY A 91 10.04 -0.93 12.91
CA GLY A 91 10.35 -2.32 13.27
C GLY A 91 10.78 -3.21 12.10
N LYS A 92 10.72 -2.68 10.88
CA LYS A 92 11.25 -3.28 9.65
C LYS A 92 10.75 -4.72 9.37
N LEU A 93 11.66 -5.59 8.96
CA LEU A 93 11.33 -6.94 8.52
C LEU A 93 10.90 -7.84 9.68
N GLN A 94 9.77 -8.53 9.52
CA GLN A 94 9.30 -9.56 10.45
C GLN A 94 9.80 -10.94 10.02
N ASN A 95 9.75 -11.91 10.92
CA ASN A 95 10.09 -13.30 10.59
C ASN A 95 9.09 -13.87 9.57
N PRO A 96 9.57 -14.67 8.59
CA PRO A 96 8.69 -15.32 7.63
C PRO A 96 7.77 -16.32 8.33
N GLN A 97 6.58 -16.49 7.79
CA GLN A 97 5.58 -17.44 8.26
C GLN A 97 5.10 -18.30 7.08
N GLU A 98 4.89 -19.58 7.30
CA GLU A 98 4.29 -20.46 6.28
C GLU A 98 2.92 -19.95 5.87
N ASP A 99 2.65 -19.91 4.58
CA ASP A 99 1.37 -19.47 3.99
C ASP A 99 0.92 -20.47 2.92
N SER A 100 -0.31 -20.35 2.47
CA SER A 100 -0.88 -21.13 1.40
C SER A 100 -1.31 -20.23 0.23
N VAL A 101 -1.17 -20.76 -0.97
CA VAL A 101 -1.56 -20.06 -2.21
C VAL A 101 -2.61 -20.88 -2.92
N SER A 102 -3.73 -20.26 -3.30
CA SER A 102 -4.75 -20.90 -4.11
C SER A 102 -4.23 -21.21 -5.51
N ASP A 103 -4.58 -22.39 -6.04
CA ASP A 103 -4.23 -22.82 -7.40
C ASP A 103 -4.74 -21.87 -8.50
N ASN A 104 -5.69 -21.01 -8.18
CA ASN A 104 -6.25 -20.02 -9.10
C ASN A 104 -5.42 -18.73 -9.18
N LEU A 105 -4.39 -18.57 -8.36
CA LEU A 105 -3.53 -17.39 -8.41
C LEU A 105 -2.34 -17.63 -9.34
N THR A 106 -1.97 -16.57 -10.04
CA THR A 106 -0.77 -16.50 -10.89
C THR A 106 0.26 -15.61 -10.21
N PRO A 107 1.54 -15.99 -10.17
CA PRO A 107 2.57 -15.10 -9.67
C PRO A 107 2.71 -13.86 -10.57
N PHE A 108 3.10 -12.75 -9.97
CA PHE A 108 3.35 -11.49 -10.65
C PHE A 108 4.57 -10.78 -10.06
N LYS A 109 5.19 -9.95 -10.85
CA LYS A 109 6.30 -9.09 -10.42
C LYS A 109 5.78 -7.73 -9.99
N VAL A 110 6.60 -7.01 -9.24
CA VAL A 110 6.27 -5.66 -8.76
C VAL A 110 5.95 -4.70 -9.91
N GLU A 111 6.67 -4.81 -11.04
CA GLU A 111 6.46 -3.97 -12.21
C GLU A 111 5.09 -4.15 -12.86
N GLU A 112 4.45 -5.31 -12.64
CA GLU A 112 3.10 -5.61 -13.14
C GLU A 112 1.99 -4.97 -12.28
N ILE A 113 2.32 -4.38 -11.12
CA ILE A 113 1.34 -3.66 -10.30
C ILE A 113 1.01 -2.33 -10.99
N ASP A 114 -0.18 -2.24 -11.56
CA ASP A 114 -0.71 -1.01 -12.14
C ASP A 114 -1.20 -0.08 -11.02
N THR A 115 -0.37 0.90 -10.69
CA THR A 115 -0.67 1.87 -9.63
C THR A 115 -1.95 2.66 -9.89
N ASP A 116 -2.18 3.07 -11.14
CA ASP A 116 -3.35 3.90 -11.48
C ASP A 116 -4.64 3.07 -11.40
N MET A 117 -4.61 1.79 -11.77
CA MET A 117 -5.73 0.87 -11.60
C MET A 117 -6.05 0.67 -10.11
N VAL A 118 -5.05 0.42 -9.26
CA VAL A 118 -5.24 0.21 -7.82
C VAL A 118 -5.83 1.46 -7.15
N VAL A 119 -5.36 2.66 -7.52
CA VAL A 119 -5.93 3.94 -7.02
C VAL A 119 -7.38 4.10 -7.45
N LYS A 120 -7.68 3.78 -8.71
CA LYS A 120 -9.05 3.86 -9.23
C LYS A 120 -10.00 2.91 -8.50
N ASP A 121 -9.60 1.65 -8.30
CA ASP A 121 -10.41 0.66 -7.60
C ASP A 121 -10.66 1.06 -6.14
N ALA A 122 -9.66 1.63 -5.46
CA ALA A 122 -9.83 2.18 -4.12
C ALA A 122 -10.82 3.35 -4.09
N ALA A 123 -10.74 4.26 -5.05
CA ALA A 123 -11.67 5.39 -5.16
C ALA A 123 -13.11 4.94 -5.46
N GLU A 124 -13.29 3.93 -6.32
CA GLU A 124 -14.61 3.34 -6.61
C GLU A 124 -15.21 2.66 -5.37
N LEU A 125 -14.39 1.97 -4.56
CA LEU A 125 -14.83 1.39 -3.29
C LEU A 125 -15.34 2.48 -2.33
N TYR A 126 -14.60 3.57 -2.13
CA TYR A 126 -15.04 4.68 -1.28
C TYR A 126 -16.35 5.27 -1.77
N LYS A 127 -16.46 5.52 -3.07
CA LYS A 127 -17.70 6.02 -3.68
C LYS A 127 -18.89 5.08 -3.48
N PHE A 128 -18.67 3.78 -3.56
CA PHE A 128 -19.69 2.76 -3.27
C PHE A 128 -20.13 2.84 -1.80
N LEU A 129 -19.17 2.90 -0.86
CA LEU A 129 -19.46 2.97 0.57
C LEU A 129 -20.22 4.24 0.94
N GLU A 130 -19.83 5.39 0.39
CA GLU A 130 -20.50 6.69 0.64
C GLU A 130 -21.93 6.75 0.10
N ASN A 131 -22.21 6.06 -1.00
CA ASN A 131 -23.54 6.02 -1.62
C ASN A 131 -24.41 4.86 -1.13
N ASN A 132 -23.92 4.02 -0.24
CA ASN A 132 -24.69 2.89 0.27
C ASN A 132 -25.66 3.34 1.38
N GLU A 133 -26.97 3.25 1.11
CA GLU A 133 -28.04 3.62 2.03
C GLU A 133 -27.97 2.91 3.39
N GLU A 134 -27.51 1.67 3.42
CA GLU A 134 -27.36 0.89 4.65
C GLU A 134 -26.21 1.39 5.55
N LEU A 135 -25.27 2.13 4.96
CA LEU A 135 -24.08 2.64 5.63
C LEU A 135 -24.12 4.14 5.91
N LYS A 136 -25.21 4.82 5.60
CA LYS A 136 -25.35 6.28 5.73
C LYS A 136 -25.18 6.83 7.15
N ASP A 137 -25.37 5.97 8.17
CA ASP A 137 -25.20 6.35 9.57
C ASP A 137 -23.72 6.33 10.01
N PHE A 138 -22.82 5.82 9.17
CA PHE A 138 -21.40 5.84 9.43
C PHE A 138 -20.75 7.12 8.88
N ASN A 139 -20.15 7.90 9.76
CA ASN A 139 -19.55 9.19 9.39
C ASN A 139 -18.19 9.08 8.72
N ARG A 140 -17.56 7.89 8.76
CA ARG A 140 -16.21 7.69 8.23
C ARG A 140 -15.94 6.23 7.87
N PHE A 141 -15.39 6.04 6.68
CA PHE A 141 -14.85 4.76 6.23
C PHE A 141 -13.34 4.83 6.08
N ASN A 142 -12.67 3.71 6.27
CA ASN A 142 -11.24 3.60 6.04
C ASN A 142 -10.87 2.20 5.54
N VAL A 143 -10.04 2.15 4.52
CA VAL A 143 -9.42 0.90 4.05
C VAL A 143 -8.22 0.60 4.94
N ARG A 144 -8.35 -0.43 5.77
CA ARG A 144 -7.29 -0.87 6.68
C ARG A 144 -6.21 -1.67 5.97
N ASP A 145 -6.63 -2.57 5.10
CA ASP A 145 -5.75 -3.45 4.34
C ASP A 145 -6.21 -3.50 2.89
N MET A 146 -5.27 -3.51 1.97
CA MET A 146 -5.53 -3.65 0.53
C MET A 146 -4.69 -4.79 -0.01
N THR A 147 -5.32 -5.77 -0.65
CA THR A 147 -4.63 -6.95 -1.18
C THR A 147 -4.62 -6.91 -2.70
N ILE A 148 -3.45 -7.04 -3.28
CA ILE A 148 -3.21 -7.15 -4.72
C ILE A 148 -2.92 -8.61 -5.04
N ILE A 149 -3.68 -9.18 -5.97
CA ILE A 149 -3.57 -10.56 -6.46
C ILE A 149 -3.78 -10.59 -7.98
N LYS A 150 -3.27 -11.64 -8.62
CA LYS A 150 -3.48 -11.90 -10.04
C LYS A 150 -4.14 -13.26 -10.21
N TRP A 151 -5.34 -13.28 -10.79
CA TRP A 151 -6.06 -14.51 -11.13
C TRP A 151 -5.55 -15.12 -12.44
N LYS A 152 -5.73 -16.44 -12.59
CA LYS A 152 -5.51 -17.16 -13.87
C LYS A 152 -6.50 -16.74 -14.92
#